data_76b3cee202233c58c949c53a4844a9f5
#
_entry.id   76b3cee202233c58c949c53a4844a9f5
#
_cell.length_a   1.000
_cell.length_b   1.000
_cell.length_c   1.000
_cell.angle_alpha   90.00
_cell.angle_beta   90.00
_cell.angle_gamma   90.00
#
_symmetry.space_group_name_H-M   'P 1'
#
loop_
_entity.id
_entity.type
_entity.pdbx_description
1 polymer ?
#
loop_
_entity_poly.entity_id
_entity_poly.type
_entity_poly.pdbx_seq_one_letter_code
_entity_poly.pdbx_strand_id
1 'polypeptide(L)'
;MDKRLNAICGDAIEELSKLENGIVDLIVTDPPYNLNKNYGTSQDKLEFEEYLEFSRTWLNEAKRVLKPDGTIYVFMGMKYISYIYTILEQELGMTFNSWITWFYTQGIGKTKGFSPRHDDILMFTKNPKKFFFDLDSIRVPQKYYRSVNNMRGANPGNVWEFSHMHYCNKNRKKHPTQKPDRKSTRLN
;
A
#
# COMPACT_ATOMS: atom_id res chain seq x y z
N MET A 1 9.74 23.56 9.49
CA MET A 1 8.37 22.99 9.51
C MET A 1 8.29 22.01 10.65
N ASP A 2 7.45 22.30 11.61
CA ASP A 2 7.25 21.45 12.80
C ASP A 2 6.48 20.19 12.35
N LYS A 3 7.18 19.06 12.28
CA LYS A 3 6.56 17.78 11.91
C LYS A 3 5.76 17.27 13.11
N ARG A 4 4.51 17.69 13.21
CA ARG A 4 3.60 17.14 14.23
C ARG A 4 3.17 15.75 13.80
N LEU A 5 3.71 14.73 14.48
CA LEU A 5 3.18 13.38 14.39
C LEU A 5 1.99 13.29 15.35
N ASN A 6 0.83 12.96 14.80
CA ASN A 6 -0.36 12.61 15.58
C ASN A 6 -0.65 11.13 15.38
N ALA A 7 -0.58 10.32 16.43
CA ALA A 7 -0.89 8.90 16.39
C ALA A 7 -2.23 8.65 17.11
N ILE A 8 -3.20 8.12 16.38
CA ILE A 8 -4.52 7.78 16.90
C ILE A 8 -4.65 6.26 16.94
N CYS A 9 -5.06 5.74 18.09
CA CYS A 9 -5.38 4.32 18.26
C CYS A 9 -6.91 4.18 18.29
N GLY A 10 -7.50 3.59 17.25
CA GLY A 10 -8.94 3.45 17.13
C GLY A 10 -9.34 2.66 15.89
N ASP A 11 -10.62 2.49 15.65
CA ASP A 11 -11.14 1.97 14.40
C ASP A 11 -10.92 2.99 13.27
N ALA A 12 -10.31 2.54 12.18
CA ALA A 12 -9.93 3.44 11.09
C ALA A 12 -11.14 4.08 10.39
N ILE A 13 -12.26 3.38 10.30
CA ILE A 13 -13.50 3.89 9.68
C ILE A 13 -14.09 4.97 10.57
N GLU A 14 -14.17 4.74 11.89
CA GLU A 14 -14.65 5.71 12.84
C GLU A 14 -13.77 6.96 12.90
N GLU A 15 -12.44 6.79 12.89
CA GLU A 15 -11.52 7.91 12.93
C GLU A 15 -11.53 8.72 11.62
N LEU A 16 -11.62 8.06 10.47
CA LEU A 16 -11.77 8.74 9.17
C LEU A 16 -13.09 9.53 9.10
N SER A 17 -14.19 8.99 9.64
CA SER A 17 -15.50 9.67 9.60
C SER A 17 -15.52 11.02 10.32
N LYS A 18 -14.60 11.23 11.27
CA LYS A 18 -14.43 12.51 12.00
C LYS A 18 -13.69 13.57 11.19
N LEU A 19 -13.02 13.19 10.12
CA LEU A 19 -12.27 14.13 9.28
C LEU A 19 -13.17 14.79 8.24
N GLU A 20 -12.85 16.03 7.90
CA GLU A 20 -13.51 16.77 6.83
C GLU A 20 -13.22 16.17 5.45
N ASN A 21 -14.09 16.47 4.49
CA ASN A 21 -13.89 16.03 3.12
C ASN A 21 -12.68 16.74 2.49
N GLY A 22 -11.85 15.99 1.75
CA GLY A 22 -10.84 16.58 0.90
C GLY A 22 -9.69 17.30 1.62
N ILE A 23 -9.29 16.82 2.80
CA ILE A 23 -8.19 17.43 3.58
C ILE A 23 -6.88 16.64 3.54
N VAL A 24 -6.93 15.38 3.10
CA VAL A 24 -5.77 14.46 3.11
C VAL A 24 -5.08 14.44 1.75
N ASP A 25 -3.78 14.69 1.71
CA ASP A 25 -2.98 14.66 0.49
C ASP A 25 -2.66 13.23 0.05
N LEU A 26 -2.33 12.36 1.01
CA LEU A 26 -1.83 11.01 0.78
C LEU A 26 -2.40 10.03 1.80
N ILE A 27 -2.89 8.91 1.32
CA ILE A 27 -3.23 7.74 2.16
C ILE A 27 -2.29 6.58 1.78
N VAL A 28 -1.67 5.99 2.80
CA VAL A 28 -0.93 4.73 2.68
C VAL A 28 -1.51 3.78 3.69
N THR A 29 -2.11 2.69 3.22
CA THR A 29 -2.83 1.76 4.09
C THR A 29 -2.45 0.31 3.83
N ASP A 30 -2.42 -0.47 4.91
CA ASP A 30 -2.14 -1.90 4.96
C ASP A 30 -3.28 -2.57 5.73
N PRO A 31 -4.47 -2.70 5.10
CA PRO A 31 -5.66 -3.23 5.76
C PRO A 31 -5.50 -4.72 6.07
N PRO A 32 -6.35 -5.31 6.93
CA PRO A 32 -6.43 -6.75 7.10
C PRO A 32 -6.66 -7.46 5.76
N TYR A 33 -5.91 -8.56 5.49
CA TYR A 33 -5.99 -9.28 4.20
C TYR A 33 -6.99 -10.45 4.20
N ASN A 34 -7.73 -10.62 5.28
CA ASN A 34 -8.66 -11.73 5.47
C ASN A 34 -8.01 -13.11 5.30
N LEU A 35 -6.84 -13.30 5.92
CA LEU A 35 -6.04 -14.52 5.87
C LEU A 35 -6.15 -15.39 7.11
N ASN A 36 -7.19 -15.18 7.93
CA ASN A 36 -7.42 -15.89 9.19
C ASN A 36 -6.25 -15.75 10.19
N LYS A 37 -5.62 -14.58 10.22
CA LYS A 37 -4.55 -14.30 11.19
C LYS A 37 -5.13 -13.78 12.50
N ASN A 38 -4.59 -14.26 13.62
CA ASN A 38 -4.93 -13.77 14.94
C ASN A 38 -4.04 -12.57 15.30
N TYR A 39 -4.65 -11.40 15.44
CA TYR A 39 -3.98 -10.17 15.86
C TYR A 39 -4.14 -9.89 17.37
N GLY A 40 -4.65 -10.87 18.14
CA GLY A 40 -4.81 -10.79 19.59
C GLY A 40 -6.19 -10.27 20.02
N THR A 41 -6.68 -9.19 19.42
CA THR A 41 -7.97 -8.56 19.75
C THR A 41 -9.06 -8.82 18.71
N SER A 42 -8.68 -9.22 17.51
CA SER A 42 -9.61 -9.51 16.41
C SER A 42 -9.11 -10.67 15.55
N GLN A 43 -10.05 -11.46 15.05
CA GLN A 43 -9.78 -12.48 14.06
C GLN A 43 -9.97 -11.91 12.67
N ASP A 44 -8.92 -11.98 11.85
CA ASP A 44 -8.93 -11.58 10.44
C ASP A 44 -9.61 -12.69 9.60
N LYS A 45 -10.92 -12.88 9.85
CA LYS A 45 -11.73 -13.90 9.19
C LYS A 45 -13.16 -13.41 9.01
N LEU A 46 -13.44 -12.90 7.84
CA LEU A 46 -14.78 -12.58 7.38
C LEU A 46 -15.17 -13.50 6.21
N GLU A 47 -16.45 -13.73 6.03
CA GLU A 47 -16.93 -14.34 4.79
C GLU A 47 -16.63 -13.40 3.61
N PHE A 48 -16.65 -13.96 2.39
CA PHE A 48 -16.16 -13.24 1.21
C PHE A 48 -16.92 -11.92 0.99
N GLU A 49 -18.25 -11.95 0.99
CA GLU A 49 -19.06 -10.76 0.76
C GLU A 49 -18.96 -9.74 1.91
N GLU A 50 -18.86 -10.22 3.14
CA GLU A 50 -18.66 -9.36 4.31
C GLU A 50 -17.32 -8.61 4.22
N TYR A 51 -16.28 -9.30 3.74
CA TYR A 51 -14.97 -8.67 3.56
C TYR A 51 -14.99 -7.61 2.44
N LEU A 52 -15.71 -7.87 1.36
CA LEU A 52 -15.87 -6.87 0.29
C LEU A 52 -16.67 -5.65 0.77
N GLU A 53 -17.72 -5.86 1.56
CA GLU A 53 -18.50 -4.76 2.12
C GLU A 53 -17.69 -3.93 3.14
N PHE A 54 -16.96 -4.59 4.02
CA PHE A 54 -15.98 -3.93 4.87
C PHE A 54 -14.99 -3.10 4.04
N SER A 55 -14.50 -3.68 2.93
CA SER A 55 -13.55 -3.00 2.05
C SER A 55 -14.16 -1.78 1.35
N ARG A 56 -15.39 -1.87 0.88
CA ARG A 56 -16.13 -0.72 0.33
C ARG A 56 -16.28 0.39 1.33
N THR A 57 -16.60 0.05 2.56
CA THR A 57 -16.83 1.03 3.63
C THR A 57 -15.60 1.88 3.90
N TRP A 58 -14.45 1.26 4.20
CA TRP A 58 -13.25 2.04 4.49
C TRP A 58 -12.65 2.73 3.25
N LEU A 59 -12.79 2.15 2.04
CA LEU A 59 -12.34 2.77 0.80
C LEU A 59 -13.17 4.01 0.45
N ASN A 60 -14.48 3.99 0.70
CA ASN A 60 -15.34 5.16 0.54
C ASN A 60 -14.91 6.31 1.45
N GLU A 61 -14.65 6.03 2.73
CA GLU A 61 -14.16 7.03 3.67
C GLU A 61 -12.77 7.54 3.27
N ALA A 62 -11.85 6.65 2.88
CA ALA A 62 -10.54 7.02 2.37
C ALA A 62 -10.65 7.96 1.15
N LYS A 63 -11.50 7.62 0.18
CA LYS A 63 -11.75 8.50 -0.98
C LYS A 63 -12.36 9.83 -0.56
N ARG A 64 -13.31 9.85 0.39
CA ARG A 64 -13.99 11.06 0.87
C ARG A 64 -12.99 12.07 1.43
N VAL A 65 -12.10 11.63 2.31
CA VAL A 65 -11.12 12.50 2.97
C VAL A 65 -9.96 12.93 2.09
N LEU A 66 -9.66 12.20 1.00
CA LEU A 66 -8.63 12.57 0.04
C LEU A 66 -8.98 13.88 -0.69
N LYS A 67 -7.98 14.76 -0.84
CA LYS A 67 -8.05 15.96 -1.69
C LYS A 67 -8.38 15.61 -3.14
N PRO A 68 -8.84 16.57 -3.96
CA PRO A 68 -9.08 16.34 -5.39
C PRO A 68 -7.85 15.85 -6.18
N ASP A 69 -6.64 16.21 -5.73
CA ASP A 69 -5.34 15.80 -6.26
C ASP A 69 -4.62 14.76 -5.40
N GLY A 70 -5.33 14.20 -4.41
CA GLY A 70 -4.80 13.21 -3.48
C GLY A 70 -4.56 11.83 -4.09
N THR A 71 -3.65 11.08 -3.46
CA THR A 71 -3.21 9.75 -3.88
C THR A 71 -3.43 8.74 -2.77
N ILE A 72 -3.81 7.51 -3.13
CA ILE A 72 -3.90 6.38 -2.21
C ILE A 72 -3.00 5.23 -2.64
N TYR A 73 -2.27 4.65 -1.69
CA TYR A 73 -1.54 3.39 -1.83
C TYR A 73 -2.18 2.35 -0.92
N VAL A 74 -2.62 1.25 -1.50
CA VAL A 74 -3.26 0.14 -0.77
C VAL A 74 -2.41 -1.11 -0.88
N PHE A 75 -1.86 -1.56 0.24
CA PHE A 75 -1.20 -2.86 0.34
C PHE A 75 -2.25 -3.96 0.39
N MET A 76 -2.05 -5.03 -0.37
CA MET A 76 -3.01 -6.14 -0.41
C MET A 76 -2.33 -7.46 -0.79
N GLY A 77 -2.84 -8.54 -0.23
CA GLY A 77 -2.45 -9.89 -0.63
C GLY A 77 -3.17 -10.35 -1.90
N MET A 78 -2.56 -11.29 -2.61
CA MET A 78 -3.02 -11.80 -3.92
C MET A 78 -4.48 -12.28 -3.95
N LYS A 79 -5.04 -12.71 -2.81
CA LYS A 79 -6.40 -13.27 -2.76
C LYS A 79 -7.47 -12.24 -3.08
N TYR A 80 -7.28 -11.00 -2.64
CA TYR A 80 -8.33 -9.97 -2.71
C TYR A 80 -7.96 -8.74 -3.54
N ILE A 81 -6.71 -8.63 -3.99
CA ILE A 81 -6.24 -7.42 -4.67
C ILE A 81 -7.03 -7.04 -5.92
N SER A 82 -7.49 -8.02 -6.71
CA SER A 82 -8.31 -7.76 -7.89
C SER A 82 -9.68 -7.16 -7.55
N TYR A 83 -10.26 -7.57 -6.43
CA TYR A 83 -11.53 -7.01 -5.94
C TYR A 83 -11.34 -5.59 -5.42
N ILE A 84 -10.28 -5.33 -4.66
CA ILE A 84 -9.93 -3.98 -4.21
C ILE A 84 -9.67 -3.05 -5.40
N TYR A 85 -8.97 -3.55 -6.43
CA TYR A 85 -8.79 -2.82 -7.68
C TYR A 85 -10.13 -2.44 -8.32
N THR A 86 -11.03 -3.42 -8.45
CA THR A 86 -12.36 -3.20 -9.05
C THR A 86 -13.18 -2.18 -8.25
N ILE A 87 -13.17 -2.27 -6.93
CA ILE A 87 -13.87 -1.30 -6.07
C ILE A 87 -13.30 0.11 -6.31
N LEU A 88 -11.98 0.28 -6.28
CA LEU A 88 -11.35 1.59 -6.47
C LEU A 88 -11.64 2.18 -7.85
N GLU A 89 -11.51 1.38 -8.90
CA GLU A 89 -11.67 1.85 -10.28
C GLU A 89 -13.14 1.99 -10.69
N GLN A 90 -13.92 0.90 -10.57
CA GLN A 90 -15.24 0.83 -11.14
C GLN A 90 -16.34 1.39 -10.23
N GLU A 91 -16.26 1.10 -8.92
CA GLU A 91 -17.29 1.54 -8.00
C GLU A 91 -17.01 2.96 -7.49
N LEU A 92 -15.74 3.26 -7.17
CA LEU A 92 -15.36 4.56 -6.64
C LEU A 92 -14.88 5.55 -7.71
N GLY A 93 -14.66 5.13 -8.95
CA GLY A 93 -14.24 6.00 -10.05
C GLY A 93 -12.89 6.68 -9.82
N MET A 94 -11.99 6.04 -9.09
CA MET A 94 -10.62 6.51 -8.94
C MET A 94 -9.80 6.10 -10.16
N THR A 95 -8.76 6.87 -10.48
CA THR A 95 -7.91 6.57 -11.62
C THR A 95 -6.74 5.70 -11.20
N PHE A 96 -6.62 4.53 -11.81
CA PHE A 96 -5.46 3.66 -11.66
C PHE A 96 -4.18 4.33 -12.16
N ASN A 97 -3.10 4.24 -11.39
CA ASN A 97 -1.78 4.72 -11.78
C ASN A 97 -0.77 3.58 -11.90
N SER A 98 -0.59 2.79 -10.83
CA SER A 98 0.41 1.73 -10.83
C SER A 98 0.00 0.55 -9.96
N TRP A 99 0.34 -0.64 -10.43
CA TRP A 99 0.37 -1.86 -9.63
C TRP A 99 1.82 -2.16 -9.32
N ILE A 100 2.20 -2.02 -8.05
CA ILE A 100 3.57 -2.17 -7.60
C ILE A 100 3.72 -3.54 -6.94
N THR A 101 4.66 -4.32 -7.44
CA THR A 101 5.03 -5.62 -6.86
C THR A 101 6.19 -5.45 -5.89
N TRP A 102 5.94 -5.72 -4.62
CA TRP A 102 6.99 -5.78 -3.64
C TRP A 102 7.54 -7.19 -3.54
N PHE A 103 8.62 -7.43 -4.26
CA PHE A 103 9.29 -8.72 -4.33
C PHE A 103 10.18 -8.96 -3.10
N TYR A 104 10.18 -10.21 -2.64
CA TYR A 104 11.06 -10.72 -1.61
C TYR A 104 11.44 -12.18 -1.89
N THR A 105 12.67 -12.57 -1.49
CA THR A 105 13.21 -13.91 -1.76
C THR A 105 12.78 -14.96 -0.72
N GLN A 106 12.32 -14.52 0.44
CA GLN A 106 11.99 -15.39 1.58
C GLN A 106 10.51 -15.79 1.55
N GLY A 107 10.18 -16.90 2.18
CA GLY A 107 8.80 -17.37 2.35
C GLY A 107 8.73 -18.90 2.38
N ILE A 108 7.57 -19.41 2.79
CA ILE A 108 7.31 -20.86 2.85
C ILE A 108 7.17 -21.40 1.43
N GLY A 109 7.90 -22.47 1.13
CA GLY A 109 7.79 -23.18 -0.13
C GLY A 109 6.47 -23.95 -0.23
N LYS A 110 5.86 -23.99 -1.41
CA LYS A 110 4.75 -24.88 -1.74
C LYS A 110 5.29 -26.15 -2.39
N THR A 111 4.67 -27.27 -2.12
CA THR A 111 4.98 -28.56 -2.77
C THR A 111 4.22 -28.72 -4.09
N LYS A 112 3.11 -28.00 -4.27
CA LYS A 112 2.33 -27.95 -5.52
C LYS A 112 2.04 -26.48 -5.87
N GLY A 113 2.40 -26.08 -7.08
CA GLY A 113 2.29 -24.71 -7.59
C GLY A 113 3.45 -23.80 -7.15
N PHE A 114 3.39 -22.55 -7.58
CA PHE A 114 4.42 -21.56 -7.31
C PHE A 114 4.25 -20.97 -5.91
N SER A 115 5.35 -20.82 -5.19
CA SER A 115 5.36 -20.15 -3.89
C SER A 115 5.25 -18.65 -4.05
N PRO A 116 4.38 -17.96 -3.30
CA PRO A 116 4.30 -16.51 -3.35
C PRO A 116 5.61 -15.88 -2.86
N ARG A 117 6.06 -14.87 -3.58
CA ARG A 117 7.30 -14.13 -3.29
C ARG A 117 7.10 -12.63 -3.40
N HIS A 118 5.88 -12.16 -3.28
CA HIS A 118 5.57 -10.73 -3.32
C HIS A 118 4.32 -10.40 -2.52
N ASP A 119 4.24 -9.17 -2.09
CA ASP A 119 3.01 -8.46 -1.79
C ASP A 119 2.77 -7.43 -2.89
N ASP A 120 1.55 -6.97 -3.03
CA ASP A 120 1.18 -6.02 -4.04
C ASP A 120 0.70 -4.70 -3.40
N ILE A 121 0.92 -3.60 -4.13
CA ILE A 121 0.49 -2.26 -3.72
C ILE A 121 -0.21 -1.62 -4.90
N LEU A 122 -1.46 -1.25 -4.72
CA LEU A 122 -2.20 -0.47 -5.71
C LEU A 122 -2.01 1.02 -5.46
N MET A 123 -1.66 1.77 -6.51
CA MET A 123 -1.62 3.22 -6.49
C MET A 123 -2.76 3.78 -7.33
N PHE A 124 -3.63 4.55 -6.70
CA PHE A 124 -4.74 5.25 -7.34
C PHE A 124 -4.71 6.74 -7.02
N THR A 125 -5.23 7.54 -7.94
CA THR A 125 -5.35 9.00 -7.79
C THR A 125 -6.78 9.45 -8.07
N LYS A 126 -7.22 10.56 -7.46
CA LYS A 126 -8.49 11.19 -7.84
C LYS A 126 -8.41 11.91 -9.18
N ASN A 127 -7.26 12.54 -9.47
CA ASN A 127 -7.04 13.27 -10.69
C ASN A 127 -5.72 12.85 -11.34
N PRO A 128 -5.73 12.15 -12.49
CA PRO A 128 -4.52 11.65 -13.12
C PRO A 128 -3.60 12.75 -13.67
N LYS A 129 -4.09 13.99 -13.78
CA LYS A 129 -3.32 15.13 -14.32
C LYS A 129 -2.75 16.05 -13.25
N LYS A 130 -3.19 15.91 -11.98
CA LYS A 130 -2.87 16.86 -10.90
C LYS A 130 -2.53 16.19 -9.58
N PHE A 131 -1.87 15.03 -9.59
CA PHE A 131 -1.38 14.42 -8.35
C PHE A 131 0.10 14.74 -8.14
N PHE A 132 0.52 14.75 -6.87
CA PHE A 132 1.92 14.95 -6.53
C PHE A 132 2.71 13.65 -6.71
N PHE A 133 3.83 13.74 -7.44
CA PHE A 133 4.80 12.65 -7.58
C PHE A 133 6.20 13.21 -7.80
N ASP A 134 7.05 13.12 -6.77
CA ASP A 134 8.43 13.59 -6.84
C ASP A 134 9.37 12.47 -7.33
N LEU A 135 9.46 12.33 -8.64
CA LEU A 135 10.34 11.35 -9.26
C LEU A 135 11.81 11.60 -8.93
N ASP A 136 12.25 12.85 -8.82
CA ASP A 136 13.66 13.16 -8.64
C ASP A 136 14.16 12.69 -7.26
N SER A 137 13.32 12.75 -6.23
CA SER A 137 13.67 12.25 -4.88
C SER A 137 13.77 10.72 -4.77
N ILE A 138 13.19 9.99 -5.71
CA ILE A 138 13.15 8.51 -5.65
C ILE A 138 13.97 7.82 -6.74
N ARG A 139 14.69 8.57 -7.58
CA ARG A 139 15.53 8.00 -8.64
C ARG A 139 16.53 7.00 -8.10
N VAL A 140 16.79 5.97 -8.89
CA VAL A 140 17.80 4.93 -8.63
C VAL A 140 18.95 5.04 -9.64
N PRO A 141 20.15 4.50 -9.33
CA PRO A 141 21.23 4.47 -10.30
C PRO A 141 20.83 3.78 -11.61
N GLN A 142 21.27 4.32 -12.73
CA GLN A 142 21.10 3.72 -14.04
C GLN A 142 21.83 2.38 -14.12
N LYS A 143 21.12 1.32 -14.51
CA LYS A 143 21.71 0.00 -14.72
C LYS A 143 22.51 -0.09 -16.02
N TYR A 144 22.02 0.60 -17.04
CA TYR A 144 22.62 0.63 -18.37
C TYR A 144 22.79 2.09 -18.81
N TYR A 145 24.01 2.50 -19.07
CA TYR A 145 24.31 3.84 -19.55
C TYR A 145 24.15 3.91 -21.07
N ARG A 146 23.41 4.93 -21.54
CA ARG A 146 23.37 5.36 -22.93
C ARG A 146 23.45 6.88 -22.96
N SER A 147 24.00 7.45 -24.04
CA SER A 147 24.17 8.90 -24.20
C SER A 147 22.86 9.72 -24.06
N VAL A 148 21.73 9.09 -24.36
CA VAL A 148 20.40 9.68 -24.25
C VAL A 148 19.76 9.52 -22.86
N ASN A 149 20.41 8.82 -21.93
CA ASN A 149 19.86 8.56 -20.60
C ASN A 149 19.92 9.80 -19.73
N ASN A 150 18.91 9.93 -18.87
CA ASN A 150 18.92 10.98 -17.85
C ASN A 150 20.00 10.72 -16.82
N MET A 151 21.00 11.62 -16.76
CA MET A 151 22.14 11.52 -15.83
C MET A 151 21.74 11.61 -14.35
N ARG A 152 20.53 12.10 -14.03
CA ARG A 152 19.99 12.15 -12.65
C ARG A 152 19.54 10.79 -12.12
N GLY A 153 19.61 9.72 -12.92
CA GLY A 153 19.17 8.38 -12.57
C GLY A 153 17.87 7.96 -13.24
N ALA A 154 17.50 6.69 -13.02
CA ALA A 154 16.31 6.06 -13.59
C ALA A 154 15.11 6.14 -12.65
N ASN A 155 13.90 6.08 -13.21
CA ASN A 155 12.71 5.73 -12.45
C ASN A 155 12.86 4.31 -11.87
N PRO A 156 12.60 4.10 -10.59
CA PRO A 156 12.77 2.78 -9.94
C PRO A 156 11.86 1.68 -10.52
N GLY A 157 10.82 2.07 -11.28
CA GLY A 157 9.82 1.12 -11.78
C GLY A 157 8.87 0.65 -10.69
N ASN A 158 8.03 -0.33 -11.06
CA ASN A 158 6.99 -0.86 -10.20
C ASN A 158 7.30 -2.27 -9.62
N VAL A 159 8.54 -2.73 -9.72
CA VAL A 159 9.02 -3.92 -9.01
C VAL A 159 10.04 -3.50 -7.98
N TRP A 160 9.67 -3.65 -6.71
CA TRP A 160 10.48 -3.22 -5.58
C TRP A 160 11.02 -4.43 -4.83
N GLU A 161 12.32 -4.53 -4.72
CA GLU A 161 12.98 -5.60 -3.98
C GLU A 161 13.31 -5.14 -2.56
N PHE A 162 12.62 -5.74 -1.58
CA PHE A 162 12.88 -5.53 -0.16
C PHE A 162 12.80 -6.84 0.59
N SER A 163 13.82 -7.13 1.37
CA SER A 163 13.81 -8.29 2.24
C SER A 163 12.75 -8.17 3.34
N HIS A 164 12.12 -9.28 3.68
CA HIS A 164 11.28 -9.38 4.88
C HIS A 164 12.08 -9.08 6.17
N MET A 165 11.36 -8.66 7.20
CA MET A 165 11.92 -8.65 8.56
C MET A 165 12.12 -10.09 9.04
N HIS A 166 13.36 -10.59 8.90
CA HIS A 166 13.72 -11.94 9.34
C HIS A 166 13.50 -12.14 10.85
N TYR A 167 13.20 -13.37 11.27
CA TYR A 167 12.98 -13.71 12.68
C TYR A 167 14.15 -13.33 13.60
N CYS A 168 15.37 -13.37 13.09
CA CYS A 168 16.60 -13.00 13.81
C CYS A 168 16.93 -11.51 13.76
N ASN A 169 16.11 -10.67 13.15
CA ASN A 169 16.41 -9.23 13.09
C ASN A 169 16.17 -8.58 14.45
N LYS A 170 17.19 -7.92 15.00
CA LYS A 170 17.15 -7.25 16.32
C LYS A 170 16.04 -6.18 16.41
N ASN A 171 15.61 -5.61 15.29
CA ASN A 171 14.56 -4.60 15.24
C ASN A 171 13.16 -5.21 15.09
N ARG A 172 13.05 -6.54 15.08
CA ARG A 172 11.75 -7.19 14.99
C ARG A 172 10.98 -7.04 16.30
N LYS A 173 9.78 -6.49 16.22
CA LYS A 173 8.80 -6.42 17.29
C LYS A 173 7.90 -7.67 17.25
N LYS A 174 7.13 -7.91 18.30
CA LYS A 174 6.19 -9.05 18.39
C LYS A 174 4.94 -8.88 17.51
N HIS A 175 5.04 -8.18 16.37
CA HIS A 175 3.93 -8.02 15.46
C HIS A 175 4.00 -9.06 14.34
N PRO A 176 2.92 -9.84 14.07
CA PRO A 176 2.94 -10.98 13.14
C PRO A 176 3.26 -10.59 11.71
N THR A 177 2.90 -9.37 11.30
CA THR A 177 3.05 -8.86 9.93
C THR A 177 3.92 -7.60 9.86
N GLN A 178 4.90 -7.46 10.78
CA GLN A 178 5.79 -6.29 10.76
C GLN A 178 6.49 -6.15 9.41
N LYS A 179 6.36 -4.98 8.82
CA LYS A 179 7.01 -4.59 7.57
C LYS A 179 8.31 -3.82 7.83
N PRO A 180 9.34 -3.91 6.96
CA PRO A 180 10.56 -3.13 7.13
C PRO A 180 10.31 -1.64 6.90
N ASP A 181 10.95 -0.78 7.70
CA ASP A 181 10.78 0.69 7.66
C ASP A 181 11.04 1.32 6.29
N ARG A 182 11.93 0.69 5.49
CA ARG A 182 12.26 1.16 4.13
C ARG A 182 11.09 1.11 3.13
N LYS A 183 9.99 0.43 3.47
CA LYS A 183 8.78 0.37 2.63
C LYS A 183 8.08 1.72 2.54
N SER A 184 7.95 2.40 3.68
CA SER A 184 7.23 3.66 3.78
C SER A 184 8.00 4.83 3.16
N THR A 185 9.34 4.75 3.10
CA THR A 185 10.19 5.86 2.63
C THR A 185 10.22 6.04 1.12
N ARG A 186 9.74 5.09 0.33
CA ARG A 186 9.64 5.24 -1.15
C ARG A 186 8.29 5.76 -1.64
N LEU A 187 7.32 5.87 -0.74
CA LEU A 187 5.97 6.34 -1.07
C LEU A 187 5.78 7.85 -0.81
N ASN A 188 6.80 8.50 -0.24
CA ASN A 188 6.78 9.93 0.09
C ASN A 188 7.52 10.76 -0.96
#